data_29551c81f052acdaefc0100537ff82c4
#
_entry.id   29551c81f052acdaefc0100537ff82c4
#
_cell.length_a   1.000
_cell.length_b   1.000
_cell.length_c   1.000
_cell.angle_alpha   90.00
_cell.angle_beta   90.00
_cell.angle_gamma   90.00
#
_symmetry.space_group_name_H-M   'P 1'
#
loop_
_entity.id
_entity.type
_entity.pdbx_description
1 polymer ?
#
loop_
_entity_poly.entity_id
_entity_poly.type
_entity_poly.pdbx_seq_one_letter_code
_entity_poly.pdbx_strand_id
1 'polypeptide(L)'
;MGVELRADTLGRVAHRDKQIAVPVRPALRKGVRLRQSGDAVMLDGADKRQVFTGKFARGHLGRLAAACDGNATHADIAAAVGLDEAVVHKALALLWASGALEEGTQVGEHPALPPELACLLSRLGNSTGVNLSWTDAAARLGRATVHVAGHRPLVEATTNCLTGVCDVVDDLDRLPVADDAFVVFFETRQSQPELVELQRRCWLEKRPLLRVRADSTSMVMGPYVDPAFTPCLECGVSGEDDLSDDPPQHAYDLVAGLVAHHVLALVSRSIRTYLPLDAGIIDLTTLATRHRPSATRPGCPTCSFSEGTTASVPPSSATYEAAVALPPRRFLDPKGHLAHFQSSNIKLQFEFRSWPSCPRVALPEADVSRLAGAPAEDRADLGRPDVALLLAMAFGIRERTDGWVQRWTAAGGNIGSATAYVVSRDEAVLPVGGYAYRDLDHSLAQLTTDELPGDRPLLLVVTSNLKKIAAKYGTFGLRLSLCDAGVGLSTARRVTDHLNLDYSLVTDWDDHLLSEYLGLSPAEEPIAAVMEVG
;
A
#
# COMPACT_ATOMS: atom_id res chain seq x y z
N MET A 1 -8.62 1.22 -19.65
CA MET A 1 -9.62 2.31 -19.54
C MET A 1 -8.98 3.47 -18.81
N GLY A 2 -9.12 4.71 -19.31
CA GLY A 2 -8.61 5.91 -18.64
C GLY A 2 -9.51 6.28 -17.46
N VAL A 3 -8.92 6.88 -16.42
CA VAL A 3 -9.66 7.45 -15.29
C VAL A 3 -10.04 8.87 -15.65
N GLU A 4 -11.33 9.21 -15.57
CA GLU A 4 -11.80 10.58 -15.71
C GLU A 4 -11.83 11.26 -14.33
N LEU A 5 -11.09 12.36 -14.19
CA LEU A 5 -11.09 13.22 -13.01
C LEU A 5 -11.67 14.58 -13.38
N ARG A 6 -12.54 15.12 -12.52
CA ARG A 6 -13.14 16.44 -12.69
C ARG A 6 -12.53 17.45 -11.71
N ALA A 7 -12.17 18.62 -12.21
CA ALA A 7 -11.57 19.68 -11.41
C ALA A 7 -12.44 20.09 -10.20
N ASP A 8 -13.77 20.12 -10.38
CA ASP A 8 -14.71 20.45 -9.30
C ASP A 8 -14.72 19.42 -8.16
N THR A 9 -14.62 18.13 -8.50
CA THR A 9 -14.55 17.07 -7.49
C THR A 9 -13.23 17.15 -6.75
N LEU A 10 -12.13 17.28 -7.48
CA LEU A 10 -10.78 17.31 -6.91
C LEU A 10 -10.56 18.55 -6.05
N GLY A 11 -10.99 19.73 -6.50
CA GLY A 11 -10.84 20.97 -5.74
C GLY A 11 -11.62 20.96 -4.42
N ARG A 12 -12.79 20.31 -4.37
CA ARG A 12 -13.53 20.14 -3.10
C ARG A 12 -12.81 19.20 -2.14
N VAL A 13 -12.19 18.14 -2.65
CA VAL A 13 -11.44 17.20 -1.83
C VAL A 13 -10.15 17.84 -1.35
N ALA A 14 -9.44 18.61 -2.18
CA ALA A 14 -8.21 19.30 -1.85
C ALA A 14 -8.32 20.24 -0.64
N HIS A 15 -9.49 20.85 -0.44
CA HIS A 15 -9.72 21.69 0.76
C HIS A 15 -9.87 20.90 2.06
N ARG A 16 -10.22 19.60 1.99
CA ARG A 16 -10.54 18.76 3.15
C ARG A 16 -9.47 17.74 3.47
N ASP A 17 -8.75 17.29 2.47
CA ASP A 17 -7.76 16.23 2.58
C ASP A 17 -6.35 16.84 2.58
N LYS A 18 -5.69 16.79 3.74
CA LYS A 18 -4.32 17.30 3.92
C LYS A 18 -3.27 16.53 3.09
N GLN A 19 -3.60 15.35 2.56
CA GLN A 19 -2.72 14.61 1.65
C GLN A 19 -2.66 15.24 0.25
N ILE A 20 -3.63 16.10 -0.09
CA ILE A 20 -3.65 16.85 -1.35
C ILE A 20 -2.95 18.19 -1.13
N ALA A 21 -1.63 18.18 -1.19
CA ALA A 21 -0.82 19.37 -1.06
C ALA A 21 -0.66 20.09 -2.41
N VAL A 22 -1.67 20.89 -2.79
CA VAL A 22 -1.55 21.76 -3.98
C VAL A 22 -0.44 22.76 -3.73
N PRO A 23 0.55 22.93 -4.64
CA PRO A 23 1.67 23.86 -4.45
C PRO A 23 1.20 25.29 -4.17
N VAL A 24 1.81 25.95 -3.20
CA VAL A 24 1.50 27.35 -2.83
C VAL A 24 2.01 28.33 -3.90
N ARG A 25 3.21 28.04 -4.44
CA ARG A 25 3.82 28.74 -5.57
C ARG A 25 4.06 27.73 -6.68
N PRO A 26 3.05 27.41 -7.48
CA PRO A 26 3.13 26.32 -8.43
C PRO A 26 4.15 26.60 -9.54
N ALA A 27 4.99 25.60 -9.81
CA ALA A 27 5.88 25.57 -10.94
C ALA A 27 5.50 24.40 -11.87
N LEU A 28 5.56 24.63 -13.17
CA LEU A 28 5.45 23.52 -14.12
C LEU A 28 6.72 22.66 -14.02
N ARG A 29 6.55 21.33 -13.86
CA ARG A 29 7.70 20.42 -13.77
C ARG A 29 8.58 20.49 -15.00
N LYS A 30 9.89 20.41 -14.78
CA LYS A 30 10.88 20.41 -15.88
C LYS A 30 10.62 19.21 -16.82
N GLY A 31 10.66 19.47 -18.12
CA GLY A 31 10.42 18.43 -19.15
C GLY A 31 8.95 18.06 -19.36
N VAL A 32 8.02 18.65 -18.61
CA VAL A 32 6.57 18.51 -18.83
C VAL A 32 6.09 19.61 -19.80
N ARG A 33 5.22 19.24 -20.74
CA ARG A 33 4.70 20.19 -21.76
C ARG A 33 3.20 20.00 -21.93
N LEU A 34 2.49 21.12 -22.05
CA LEU A 34 1.09 21.16 -22.49
C LEU A 34 1.06 21.48 -23.99
N ARG A 35 0.35 20.66 -24.76
CA ARG A 35 0.23 20.80 -26.20
C ARG A 35 -1.24 20.74 -26.62
N GLN A 36 -1.67 21.70 -27.42
CA GLN A 36 -2.98 21.66 -28.05
C GLN A 36 -3.06 20.49 -29.05
N SER A 37 -4.11 19.69 -28.99
CA SER A 37 -4.39 18.58 -29.89
C SER A 37 -5.89 18.55 -30.22
N GLY A 38 -6.25 19.16 -31.33
CA GLY A 38 -7.67 19.34 -31.69
C GLY A 38 -8.43 20.08 -30.59
N ASP A 39 -9.51 19.49 -30.12
CA ASP A 39 -10.38 20.01 -29.06
C ASP A 39 -9.89 19.76 -27.63
N ALA A 40 -8.70 19.18 -27.46
CA ALA A 40 -8.12 18.81 -26.19
C ALA A 40 -6.74 19.41 -25.96
N VAL A 41 -6.30 19.50 -24.71
CA VAL A 41 -4.92 19.80 -24.32
C VAL A 41 -4.28 18.53 -23.77
N MET A 42 -3.16 18.14 -24.35
CA MET A 42 -2.40 16.98 -23.92
C MET A 42 -1.26 17.40 -23.00
N LEU A 43 -1.07 16.64 -21.92
CA LEU A 43 0.09 16.72 -21.04
C LEU A 43 1.07 15.61 -21.44
N ASP A 44 2.21 16.01 -21.97
CA ASP A 44 3.33 15.12 -22.33
C ASP A 44 4.48 15.31 -21.35
N GLY A 45 5.26 14.25 -21.09
CA GLY A 45 6.44 14.30 -20.25
C GLY A 45 6.21 13.97 -18.77
N ALA A 46 4.98 13.88 -18.28
CA ALA A 46 4.65 13.32 -16.97
C ALA A 46 4.67 11.77 -17.01
N ASP A 47 4.54 11.11 -15.84
CA ASP A 47 4.52 9.65 -15.71
C ASP A 47 3.50 8.98 -16.64
N LYS A 48 2.37 9.65 -16.84
CA LYS A 48 1.30 9.19 -17.73
C LYS A 48 0.90 10.32 -18.65
N ARG A 49 0.66 9.98 -19.93
CA ARG A 49 0.03 10.91 -20.85
C ARG A 49 -1.39 11.19 -20.38
N GLN A 50 -1.78 12.45 -20.32
CA GLN A 50 -3.10 12.88 -19.90
C GLN A 50 -3.71 13.83 -20.91
N VAL A 51 -5.07 13.83 -20.93
CA VAL A 51 -5.83 14.63 -21.87
C VAL A 51 -6.83 15.47 -21.09
N PHE A 52 -6.76 16.78 -21.24
CA PHE A 52 -7.70 17.72 -20.66
C PHE A 52 -8.70 18.17 -21.71
N THR A 53 -9.97 18.05 -21.39
CA THR A 53 -11.09 18.41 -22.30
C THR A 53 -11.97 19.49 -21.69
N GLY A 54 -12.83 20.08 -22.52
CA GLY A 54 -13.80 21.08 -22.11
C GLY A 54 -13.38 22.52 -22.41
N LYS A 55 -14.31 23.45 -22.24
CA LYS A 55 -14.11 24.88 -22.60
C LYS A 55 -12.96 25.53 -21.82
N PHE A 56 -12.81 25.20 -20.54
CA PHE A 56 -11.75 25.71 -19.70
C PHE A 56 -10.37 25.27 -20.19
N ALA A 57 -10.21 23.98 -20.50
CA ALA A 57 -8.93 23.46 -20.97
C ALA A 57 -8.47 24.16 -22.25
N ARG A 58 -9.37 24.36 -23.20
CA ARG A 58 -9.06 25.03 -24.49
C ARG A 58 -8.75 26.53 -24.33
N GLY A 59 -9.49 27.24 -23.47
CA GLY A 59 -9.40 28.69 -23.37
C GLY A 59 -8.39 29.23 -22.35
N HIS A 60 -8.13 28.48 -21.29
CA HIS A 60 -7.42 29.02 -20.13
C HIS A 60 -6.23 28.18 -19.68
N LEU A 61 -6.21 26.85 -19.89
CA LEU A 61 -5.21 25.96 -19.31
C LEU A 61 -3.77 26.30 -19.71
N GLY A 62 -3.56 26.68 -20.97
CA GLY A 62 -2.21 27.06 -21.46
C GLY A 62 -1.68 28.34 -20.81
N ARG A 63 -2.55 29.36 -20.64
CA ARG A 63 -2.16 30.62 -19.96
C ARG A 63 -1.95 30.39 -18.47
N LEU A 64 -2.79 29.59 -17.82
CA LEU A 64 -2.65 29.23 -16.42
C LEU A 64 -1.35 28.48 -16.18
N ALA A 65 -1.01 27.49 -17.01
CA ALA A 65 0.24 26.75 -16.88
C ALA A 65 1.47 27.63 -17.13
N ALA A 66 1.39 28.60 -18.06
CA ALA A 66 2.47 29.55 -18.30
C ALA A 66 2.69 30.52 -17.13
N ALA A 67 1.64 30.80 -16.35
CA ALA A 67 1.73 31.61 -15.13
C ALA A 67 2.25 30.83 -13.91
N CYS A 68 2.38 29.49 -14.00
CA CYS A 68 2.98 28.64 -12.96
C CYS A 68 4.51 28.66 -13.08
N ASP A 69 5.12 29.76 -12.69
CA ASP A 69 6.57 30.01 -12.80
C ASP A 69 7.36 29.65 -11.52
N GLY A 70 6.64 29.25 -10.46
CA GLY A 70 7.21 28.93 -9.14
C GLY A 70 7.37 30.14 -8.20
N ASN A 71 7.04 31.36 -8.65
CA ASN A 71 7.12 32.57 -7.83
C ASN A 71 5.73 33.11 -7.48
N ALA A 72 4.78 32.99 -8.41
CA ALA A 72 3.44 33.51 -8.27
C ALA A 72 2.59 32.65 -7.31
N THR A 73 1.81 33.31 -6.45
CA THR A 73 0.79 32.67 -5.61
C THR A 73 -0.47 32.38 -6.42
N HIS A 74 -1.44 31.64 -5.86
CA HIS A 74 -2.73 31.39 -6.51
C HIS A 74 -3.47 32.70 -6.85
N ALA A 75 -3.42 33.69 -5.96
CA ALA A 75 -4.01 35.02 -6.18
C ALA A 75 -3.32 35.77 -7.32
N ASP A 76 -1.98 35.74 -7.39
CA ASP A 76 -1.20 36.39 -8.45
C ASP A 76 -1.51 35.77 -9.82
N ILE A 77 -1.60 34.41 -9.86
CA ILE A 77 -1.99 33.66 -11.07
C ILE A 77 -3.43 34.03 -11.48
N ALA A 78 -4.35 34.09 -10.53
CA ALA A 78 -5.74 34.45 -10.79
C ALA A 78 -5.87 35.83 -11.45
N ALA A 79 -5.14 36.81 -10.90
CA ALA A 79 -5.06 38.16 -11.46
C ALA A 79 -4.45 38.16 -12.87
N ALA A 80 -3.34 37.44 -13.09
CA ALA A 80 -2.64 37.40 -14.36
C ALA A 80 -3.48 36.73 -15.49
N VAL A 81 -4.28 35.72 -15.17
CA VAL A 81 -5.13 35.03 -16.16
C VAL A 81 -6.53 35.58 -16.26
N GLY A 82 -6.93 36.49 -15.37
CA GLY A 82 -8.27 37.11 -15.33
C GLY A 82 -9.38 36.14 -14.92
N LEU A 83 -9.11 35.29 -13.94
CA LEU A 83 -10.03 34.27 -13.42
C LEU A 83 -10.22 34.43 -11.90
N ASP A 84 -11.34 33.88 -11.40
CA ASP A 84 -11.57 33.77 -9.97
C ASP A 84 -10.55 32.81 -9.30
N GLU A 85 -10.04 33.16 -8.11
CA GLU A 85 -9.03 32.36 -7.40
C GLU A 85 -9.54 30.95 -7.08
N ALA A 86 -10.82 30.79 -6.77
CA ALA A 86 -11.41 29.47 -6.51
C ALA A 86 -11.41 28.59 -7.77
N VAL A 87 -11.57 29.18 -8.96
CA VAL A 87 -11.47 28.48 -10.24
C VAL A 87 -10.02 28.09 -10.52
N VAL A 88 -9.08 29.00 -10.26
CA VAL A 88 -7.64 28.75 -10.40
C VAL A 88 -7.21 27.61 -9.46
N HIS A 89 -7.60 27.63 -8.19
CA HIS A 89 -7.28 26.57 -7.23
C HIS A 89 -7.77 25.19 -7.71
N LYS A 90 -8.97 25.07 -8.24
CA LYS A 90 -9.49 23.81 -8.79
C LYS A 90 -8.67 23.32 -9.99
N ALA A 91 -8.25 24.23 -10.87
CA ALA A 91 -7.41 23.90 -12.02
C ALA A 91 -6.01 23.47 -11.59
N LEU A 92 -5.41 24.17 -10.63
CA LEU A 92 -4.10 23.83 -10.05
C LEU A 92 -4.15 22.48 -9.32
N ALA A 93 -5.22 22.19 -8.59
CA ALA A 93 -5.43 20.87 -7.97
C ALA A 93 -5.48 19.76 -9.03
N LEU A 94 -6.14 19.98 -10.15
CA LEU A 94 -6.18 19.01 -11.26
C LEU A 94 -4.81 18.84 -11.93
N LEU A 95 -4.09 19.94 -12.20
CA LEU A 95 -2.74 19.89 -12.75
C LEU A 95 -1.74 19.22 -11.79
N TRP A 96 -1.86 19.47 -10.48
CA TRP A 96 -1.06 18.78 -9.48
C TRP A 96 -1.38 17.27 -9.45
N ALA A 97 -2.65 16.89 -9.45
CA ALA A 97 -3.07 15.49 -9.50
C ALA A 97 -2.60 14.79 -10.77
N SER A 98 -2.49 15.52 -11.89
CA SER A 98 -1.97 15.01 -13.15
C SER A 98 -0.44 14.86 -13.19
N GLY A 99 0.26 15.36 -12.15
CA GLY A 99 1.72 15.33 -12.10
C GLY A 99 2.40 16.46 -12.88
N ALA A 100 1.66 17.50 -13.27
CA ALA A 100 2.21 18.62 -14.03
C ALA A 100 2.94 19.65 -13.16
N LEU A 101 2.55 19.77 -11.88
CA LEU A 101 3.04 20.81 -10.98
C LEU A 101 3.90 20.27 -9.84
N GLU A 102 4.85 21.07 -9.43
CA GLU A 102 5.62 20.96 -8.18
C GLU A 102 5.66 22.31 -7.47
N GLU A 103 6.10 22.36 -6.22
CA GLU A 103 6.30 23.61 -5.50
C GLU A 103 7.44 24.40 -6.14
N GLY A 104 7.29 25.69 -6.23
CA GLY A 104 8.33 26.59 -6.71
C GLY A 104 9.57 26.54 -5.83
N THR A 105 10.69 26.82 -6.43
CA THR A 105 12.00 26.79 -5.76
C THR A 105 12.02 27.85 -4.66
N GLN A 106 12.00 27.42 -3.41
CA GLN A 106 12.37 28.32 -2.32
C GLN A 106 13.85 28.69 -2.51
N VAL A 107 14.17 29.96 -2.34
CA VAL A 107 15.55 30.45 -2.39
C VAL A 107 16.32 29.81 -1.23
N GLY A 108 16.91 28.67 -1.47
CA GLY A 108 17.72 27.88 -0.54
C GLY A 108 18.92 27.34 -1.28
N GLU A 109 19.99 27.06 -0.57
CA GLU A 109 21.16 26.40 -1.13
C GLU A 109 20.82 24.95 -1.49
N HIS A 110 20.63 24.70 -2.77
CA HIS A 110 20.67 23.34 -3.30
C HIS A 110 21.94 23.19 -4.13
N PRO A 111 22.57 22.00 -4.15
CA PRO A 111 23.75 21.76 -4.97
C PRO A 111 23.42 21.98 -6.44
N ALA A 112 24.38 22.52 -7.19
CA ALA A 112 24.27 22.64 -8.62
C ALA A 112 24.28 21.21 -9.22
N LEU A 113 23.14 20.77 -9.74
CA LEU A 113 23.03 19.50 -10.45
C LEU A 113 23.07 19.71 -11.95
N PRO A 114 23.56 18.70 -12.72
CA PRO A 114 23.42 18.72 -14.17
C PRO A 114 21.94 18.95 -14.58
N PRO A 115 21.69 19.78 -15.63
CA PRO A 115 20.32 20.10 -16.06
C PRO A 115 19.47 18.87 -16.37
N GLU A 116 20.08 17.80 -16.88
CA GLU A 116 19.44 16.54 -17.19
C GLU A 116 18.95 15.82 -15.93
N LEU A 117 19.77 15.83 -14.88
CA LEU A 117 19.42 15.25 -13.58
C LEU A 117 18.32 16.07 -12.91
N ALA A 118 18.40 17.38 -12.92
CA ALA A 118 17.32 18.25 -12.42
C ALA A 118 15.99 17.99 -13.16
N CYS A 119 16.04 17.80 -14.48
CA CYS A 119 14.88 17.43 -15.29
C CYS A 119 14.33 16.06 -14.90
N LEU A 120 15.19 15.07 -14.69
CA LEU A 120 14.79 13.73 -14.26
C LEU A 120 14.10 13.77 -12.89
N LEU A 121 14.71 14.43 -11.91
CA LEU A 121 14.17 14.53 -10.55
C LEU A 121 12.83 15.28 -10.53
N SER A 122 12.69 16.34 -11.30
CA SER A 122 11.44 17.09 -11.43
C SER A 122 10.34 16.25 -12.05
N ARG A 123 10.60 15.57 -13.18
CA ARG A 123 9.61 14.71 -13.86
C ARG A 123 9.15 13.54 -13.00
N LEU A 124 10.07 12.84 -12.36
CA LEU A 124 9.78 11.61 -11.61
C LEU A 124 9.38 11.89 -10.15
N GLY A 125 9.68 13.06 -9.61
CA GLY A 125 9.40 13.42 -8.22
C GLY A 125 7.92 13.33 -7.83
N ASN A 126 7.03 13.39 -8.82
CA ASN A 126 5.60 13.14 -8.63
C ASN A 126 5.29 11.68 -8.27
N SER A 127 6.16 10.74 -8.61
CA SER A 127 5.86 9.30 -8.49
C SER A 127 5.85 8.80 -7.05
N THR A 128 6.56 9.47 -6.13
CA THR A 128 6.64 9.10 -4.72
C THR A 128 5.87 10.04 -3.80
N GLY A 129 5.69 11.29 -4.20
CA GLY A 129 5.07 12.34 -3.38
C GLY A 129 5.87 12.76 -2.13
N VAL A 130 7.13 12.31 -2.01
CA VAL A 130 7.97 12.59 -0.84
C VAL A 130 8.56 14.00 -0.91
N ASN A 131 8.95 14.44 -2.11
CA ASN A 131 9.54 15.74 -2.35
C ASN A 131 8.49 16.74 -2.86
N LEU A 132 8.46 17.94 -2.33
CA LEU A 132 7.59 19.01 -2.84
C LEU A 132 8.07 19.50 -4.21
N SER A 133 9.41 19.49 -4.41
CA SER A 133 10.06 19.91 -5.67
C SER A 133 11.32 19.09 -5.95
N TRP A 134 11.89 19.28 -7.14
CA TRP A 134 13.17 18.66 -7.50
C TRP A 134 14.34 19.18 -6.62
N THR A 135 14.22 20.38 -6.05
CA THR A 135 15.25 20.95 -5.19
C THR A 135 15.37 20.23 -3.85
N ASP A 136 14.25 19.70 -3.31
CA ASP A 136 14.29 18.84 -2.12
C ASP A 136 15.08 17.56 -2.40
N ALA A 137 14.86 16.98 -3.57
CA ALA A 137 15.60 15.79 -4.01
C ALA A 137 17.09 16.11 -4.21
N ALA A 138 17.41 17.25 -4.80
CA ALA A 138 18.78 17.74 -4.96
C ALA A 138 19.48 17.96 -3.60
N ALA A 139 18.78 18.55 -2.65
CA ALA A 139 19.30 18.76 -1.29
C ALA A 139 19.58 17.41 -0.57
N ARG A 140 18.76 16.38 -0.80
CA ARG A 140 19.03 15.02 -0.28
C ARG A 140 20.29 14.42 -0.89
N LEU A 141 20.45 14.54 -2.21
CA LEU A 141 21.65 14.06 -2.91
C LEU A 141 22.92 14.78 -2.43
N GLY A 142 22.84 16.09 -2.20
CA GLY A 142 23.99 16.87 -1.74
C GLY A 142 24.41 16.62 -0.28
N ARG A 143 23.54 16.00 0.52
CA ARG A 143 23.88 15.60 1.91
C ARG A 143 24.32 14.16 2.03
N ALA A 144 23.94 13.32 1.06
CA ALA A 144 24.19 11.89 1.15
C ALA A 144 25.65 11.54 0.87
N THR A 145 26.21 10.64 1.69
CA THR A 145 27.49 10.00 1.43
C THR A 145 27.26 8.51 1.17
N VAL A 146 27.69 8.04 0.00
CA VAL A 146 27.55 6.66 -0.43
C VAL A 146 28.91 5.96 -0.37
N HIS A 147 29.02 4.94 0.48
CA HIS A 147 30.21 4.10 0.53
C HIS A 147 30.03 2.93 -0.44
N VAL A 148 30.97 2.76 -1.36
CA VAL A 148 30.94 1.68 -2.34
C VAL A 148 32.13 0.77 -2.14
N ALA A 149 31.88 -0.53 -1.92
CA ALA A 149 32.93 -1.50 -1.58
C ALA A 149 32.70 -2.88 -2.19
N GLY A 150 33.66 -3.79 -2.04
CA GLY A 150 33.63 -5.15 -2.56
C GLY A 150 34.38 -5.29 -3.88
N HIS A 151 33.78 -5.90 -4.90
CA HIS A 151 34.43 -6.20 -6.17
C HIS A 151 34.94 -4.94 -6.89
N ARG A 152 36.26 -4.76 -6.91
CA ARG A 152 36.92 -3.51 -7.30
C ARG A 152 36.49 -2.93 -8.67
N PRO A 153 36.38 -3.71 -9.76
CA PRO A 153 35.94 -3.17 -11.05
C PRO A 153 34.53 -2.59 -11.02
N LEU A 154 33.60 -3.21 -10.27
CA LEU A 154 32.23 -2.69 -10.10
C LEU A 154 32.19 -1.46 -9.20
N VAL A 155 33.05 -1.39 -8.18
CA VAL A 155 33.23 -0.20 -7.34
C VAL A 155 33.64 1.00 -8.20
N GLU A 156 34.68 0.85 -9.02
CA GLU A 156 35.18 1.90 -9.91
C GLU A 156 34.11 2.35 -10.93
N ALA A 157 33.44 1.40 -11.59
CA ALA A 157 32.39 1.70 -12.54
C ALA A 157 31.20 2.44 -11.89
N THR A 158 30.78 2.01 -10.68
CA THR A 158 29.68 2.62 -9.96
C THR A 158 30.04 4.02 -9.44
N THR A 159 31.25 4.21 -8.95
CA THR A 159 31.76 5.52 -8.52
C THR A 159 31.74 6.50 -9.69
N ASN A 160 32.19 6.06 -10.87
CA ASN A 160 32.13 6.89 -12.08
C ASN A 160 30.69 7.29 -12.44
N CYS A 161 29.72 6.37 -12.33
CA CYS A 161 28.29 6.66 -12.58
C CYS A 161 27.70 7.67 -11.59
N LEU A 162 28.17 7.70 -10.35
CA LEU A 162 27.66 8.57 -9.28
C LEU A 162 28.42 9.90 -9.14
N THR A 163 29.54 10.05 -9.84
CA THR A 163 30.34 11.30 -9.83
C THR A 163 29.48 12.49 -10.25
N GLY A 164 29.46 13.54 -9.42
CA GLY A 164 28.64 14.74 -9.63
C GLY A 164 27.16 14.58 -9.29
N VAL A 165 26.77 13.41 -8.74
CA VAL A 165 25.40 13.13 -8.27
C VAL A 165 25.31 13.22 -6.75
N CYS A 166 26.21 12.55 -6.05
CA CYS A 166 26.34 12.56 -4.59
C CYS A 166 27.82 12.34 -4.21
N ASP A 167 28.11 12.49 -2.93
CA ASP A 167 29.45 12.16 -2.41
C ASP A 167 29.63 10.64 -2.37
N VAL A 168 30.74 10.15 -2.96
CA VAL A 168 31.08 8.72 -3.03
C VAL A 168 32.45 8.45 -2.43
N VAL A 169 32.51 7.50 -1.52
CA VAL A 169 33.73 7.11 -0.80
C VAL A 169 33.96 5.61 -0.96
N ASP A 170 35.19 5.20 -1.27
CA ASP A 170 35.60 3.80 -1.40
C ASP A 170 36.40 3.29 -0.17
N ASP A 171 36.45 4.08 0.90
CA ASP A 171 37.14 3.76 2.15
C ASP A 171 36.14 3.32 3.23
N LEU A 172 36.13 2.03 3.56
CA LEU A 172 35.28 1.45 4.60
C LEU A 172 35.82 1.68 6.03
N ASP A 173 37.07 2.06 6.21
CA ASP A 173 37.63 2.32 7.53
C ASP A 173 37.11 3.62 8.14
N ARG A 174 36.66 4.49 7.28
CA ARG A 174 36.02 5.76 7.62
C ARG A 174 34.53 5.77 7.30
N LEU A 175 33.73 4.86 7.89
CA LEU A 175 32.28 5.03 7.82
C LEU A 175 31.92 6.32 8.57
N PRO A 176 31.46 7.37 7.90
CA PRO A 176 31.17 8.64 8.57
C PRO A 176 29.99 8.49 9.53
N VAL A 177 30.03 9.31 10.58
CA VAL A 177 28.95 9.43 11.56
C VAL A 177 27.74 10.19 10.99
N ALA A 178 27.70 10.47 9.68
CA ALA A 178 26.62 11.23 9.05
C ALA A 178 25.32 10.43 8.98
N ASP A 179 24.20 11.05 9.35
CA ASP A 179 22.87 10.40 9.37
C ASP A 179 22.38 9.97 7.98
N ASP A 180 22.89 10.61 6.91
CA ASP A 180 22.51 10.34 5.52
C ASP A 180 23.52 9.43 4.77
N ALA A 181 24.35 8.66 5.49
CA ALA A 181 25.31 7.74 4.89
C ALA A 181 24.74 6.34 4.76
N PHE A 182 24.99 5.67 3.62
CA PHE A 182 24.70 4.26 3.45
C PHE A 182 25.78 3.55 2.62
N VAL A 183 25.80 2.23 2.70
CA VAL A 183 26.83 1.39 2.09
C VAL A 183 26.23 0.60 0.93
N VAL A 184 26.94 0.52 -0.20
CA VAL A 184 26.72 -0.41 -1.30
C VAL A 184 27.88 -1.40 -1.33
N PHE A 185 27.58 -2.69 -1.28
CA PHE A 185 28.61 -3.72 -1.29
C PHE A 185 28.41 -4.69 -2.44
N PHE A 186 29.43 -4.83 -3.28
CA PHE A 186 29.48 -5.80 -4.38
C PHE A 186 30.08 -7.12 -3.90
N GLU A 187 29.21 -8.10 -3.67
CA GLU A 187 29.57 -9.43 -3.18
C GLU A 187 30.12 -10.32 -4.28
N THR A 188 31.26 -10.94 -3.99
CA THR A 188 31.87 -12.05 -4.72
C THR A 188 32.26 -13.15 -3.74
N ARG A 189 32.67 -14.33 -4.21
CA ARG A 189 33.19 -15.39 -3.32
C ARG A 189 34.33 -14.90 -2.45
N GLN A 190 35.20 -14.07 -3.00
CA GLN A 190 36.40 -13.58 -2.28
C GLN A 190 36.05 -12.53 -1.23
N SER A 191 35.05 -11.68 -1.51
CA SER A 191 34.64 -10.60 -0.60
C SER A 191 33.55 -11.01 0.42
N GLN A 192 33.07 -12.25 0.38
CA GLN A 192 32.01 -12.71 1.29
C GLN A 192 32.41 -12.59 2.79
N PRO A 193 33.64 -12.94 3.24
CA PRO A 193 34.01 -12.72 4.63
C PRO A 193 33.99 -11.25 5.05
N GLU A 194 34.41 -10.35 4.16
CA GLU A 194 34.34 -8.90 4.37
C GLU A 194 32.91 -8.40 4.50
N LEU A 195 32.00 -8.92 3.68
CA LEU A 195 30.57 -8.58 3.76
C LEU A 195 29.96 -8.97 5.12
N VAL A 196 30.32 -10.14 5.67
CA VAL A 196 29.82 -10.59 6.98
C VAL A 196 30.25 -9.64 8.09
N GLU A 197 31.52 -9.23 8.11
CA GLU A 197 32.01 -8.28 9.13
C GLU A 197 31.44 -6.87 8.93
N LEU A 198 31.36 -6.40 7.68
CA LEU A 198 30.76 -5.11 7.33
C LEU A 198 29.28 -5.05 7.72
N GLN A 199 28.51 -6.10 7.45
CA GLN A 199 27.10 -6.18 7.83
C GLN A 199 26.91 -6.08 9.34
N ARG A 200 27.73 -6.80 10.12
CA ARG A 200 27.69 -6.74 11.58
C ARG A 200 27.96 -5.31 12.09
N ARG A 201 28.97 -4.65 11.52
CA ARG A 201 29.30 -3.27 11.84
C ARG A 201 28.16 -2.31 11.45
N CYS A 202 27.64 -2.39 10.22
CA CYS A 202 26.52 -1.59 9.75
C CYS A 202 25.28 -1.77 10.63
N TRP A 203 25.01 -3.02 11.07
CA TRP A 203 23.88 -3.29 11.97
C TRP A 203 24.04 -2.61 13.33
N LEU A 204 25.21 -2.71 13.95
CA LEU A 204 25.49 -2.10 15.26
C LEU A 204 25.48 -0.56 15.20
N GLU A 205 26.03 0.00 14.14
CA GLU A 205 26.10 1.45 13.91
C GLU A 205 24.81 2.03 13.31
N LYS A 206 23.78 1.20 13.08
CA LYS A 206 22.52 1.58 12.44
C LYS A 206 22.70 2.21 11.06
N ARG A 207 23.61 1.66 10.26
CA ARG A 207 23.89 2.09 8.89
C ARG A 207 23.18 1.21 7.88
N PRO A 208 22.42 1.78 6.94
CA PRO A 208 21.84 1.02 5.86
C PRO A 208 22.91 0.41 4.94
N LEU A 209 22.69 -0.83 4.52
CA LEU A 209 23.55 -1.58 3.62
C LEU A 209 22.74 -2.12 2.44
N LEU A 210 23.12 -1.78 1.22
CA LEU A 210 22.61 -2.39 0.00
C LEU A 210 23.64 -3.42 -0.50
N ARG A 211 23.27 -4.68 -0.45
CA ARG A 211 24.06 -5.75 -1.06
C ARG A 211 23.75 -5.84 -2.55
N VAL A 212 24.77 -6.03 -3.36
CA VAL A 212 24.65 -6.32 -4.80
C VAL A 212 25.50 -7.55 -5.10
N ARG A 213 24.91 -8.52 -5.78
CA ARG A 213 25.57 -9.71 -6.27
C ARG A 213 25.34 -9.80 -7.77
N ALA A 214 26.37 -10.10 -8.54
CA ALA A 214 26.22 -10.30 -9.97
C ALA A 214 27.04 -11.52 -10.42
N ASP A 215 26.53 -12.26 -11.40
CA ASP A 215 27.20 -13.36 -12.08
C ASP A 215 27.18 -13.12 -13.61
N SER A 216 27.52 -14.15 -14.38
CA SER A 216 27.64 -14.05 -15.83
C SER A 216 26.29 -13.77 -16.55
N THR A 217 25.16 -14.05 -15.92
CA THR A 217 23.82 -14.00 -16.55
C THR A 217 22.82 -13.16 -15.78
N SER A 218 23.05 -12.96 -14.50
CA SER A 218 22.08 -12.30 -13.62
C SER A 218 22.74 -11.40 -12.58
N MET A 219 21.94 -10.50 -12.02
CA MET A 219 22.32 -9.78 -10.80
C MET A 219 21.20 -9.81 -9.78
N VAL A 220 21.58 -9.81 -8.50
CA VAL A 220 20.67 -9.61 -7.37
C VAL A 220 20.95 -8.25 -6.75
N MET A 221 19.97 -7.37 -6.81
CA MET A 221 19.97 -6.07 -6.17
C MET A 221 19.22 -6.17 -4.84
N GLY A 222 19.95 -6.19 -3.76
CA GLY A 222 19.41 -6.40 -2.41
C GLY A 222 19.88 -7.71 -1.78
N PRO A 223 19.50 -7.96 -0.50
CA PRO A 223 18.61 -7.11 0.28
C PRO A 223 19.20 -5.72 0.57
N TYR A 224 18.31 -4.75 0.73
CA TYR A 224 18.63 -3.52 1.43
C TYR A 224 18.39 -3.77 2.92
N VAL A 225 19.42 -3.59 3.72
CA VAL A 225 19.39 -3.87 5.16
C VAL A 225 19.43 -2.56 5.92
N ASP A 226 18.35 -2.27 6.63
CA ASP A 226 18.26 -1.13 7.54
C ASP A 226 17.79 -1.63 8.90
N PRO A 227 18.61 -1.52 9.96
CA PRO A 227 18.27 -2.04 11.30
C PRO A 227 16.97 -1.47 11.87
N ALA A 228 16.48 -0.36 11.35
CA ALA A 228 15.27 0.27 11.85
C ALA A 228 13.97 -0.45 11.40
N PHE A 229 13.97 -1.14 10.23
CA PHE A 229 12.72 -1.67 9.68
C PHE A 229 12.85 -2.84 8.70
N THR A 230 14.07 -3.30 8.35
CA THR A 230 14.23 -4.47 7.47
C THR A 230 14.78 -5.68 8.21
N PRO A 231 14.64 -6.90 7.65
CA PRO A 231 15.39 -8.05 8.14
C PRO A 231 16.89 -7.84 8.04
N CYS A 232 17.68 -8.58 8.83
CA CYS A 232 19.14 -8.60 8.70
C CYS A 232 19.58 -9.29 7.40
N LEU A 233 20.86 -9.13 7.04
CA LEU A 233 21.41 -9.71 5.81
C LEU A 233 21.19 -11.22 5.73
N GLU A 234 21.51 -11.97 6.78
CA GLU A 234 21.37 -13.42 6.81
C GLU A 234 19.93 -13.89 6.56
N CYS A 235 18.93 -13.16 7.07
CA CYS A 235 17.54 -13.45 6.79
C CYS A 235 17.17 -13.11 5.33
N GLY A 236 17.67 -11.98 4.83
CA GLY A 236 17.38 -11.51 3.48
C GLY A 236 17.98 -12.37 2.36
N VAL A 237 19.11 -13.05 2.63
CA VAL A 237 19.78 -13.95 1.67
C VAL A 237 19.42 -15.43 1.87
N SER A 238 18.63 -15.76 2.88
CA SER A 238 18.29 -17.15 3.18
C SER A 238 17.59 -17.82 1.98
N GLY A 239 18.05 -19.01 1.62
CA GLY A 239 17.56 -19.76 0.46
C GLY A 239 18.11 -19.26 -0.89
N GLU A 240 19.13 -18.41 -0.91
CA GLU A 240 19.89 -18.14 -2.13
C GLU A 240 20.89 -19.27 -2.42
N ASP A 241 21.09 -19.54 -3.71
CA ASP A 241 22.14 -20.45 -4.17
C ASP A 241 23.52 -19.84 -3.97
N ASP A 242 24.54 -20.70 -3.86
CA ASP A 242 25.94 -20.26 -3.78
C ASP A 242 26.34 -19.43 -5.02
N LEU A 243 27.34 -18.55 -4.82
CA LEU A 243 27.94 -17.79 -5.91
C LEU A 243 28.61 -18.71 -6.93
N SER A 244 28.20 -18.61 -8.20
CA SER A 244 28.79 -19.37 -9.29
C SER A 244 30.10 -18.74 -9.78
N ASP A 245 30.00 -17.62 -10.49
CA ASP A 245 31.11 -16.94 -11.15
C ASP A 245 31.00 -15.43 -10.98
N ASP A 246 32.10 -14.70 -11.21
CA ASP A 246 32.08 -13.24 -11.27
C ASP A 246 31.46 -12.76 -12.59
N PRO A 247 30.83 -11.57 -12.62
CA PRO A 247 30.28 -11.02 -13.84
C PRO A 247 31.39 -10.73 -14.87
N PRO A 248 31.14 -10.96 -16.16
CA PRO A 248 32.11 -10.66 -17.20
C PRO A 248 32.34 -9.15 -17.34
N GLN A 249 33.53 -8.76 -17.74
CA GLN A 249 33.93 -7.35 -17.85
C GLN A 249 32.95 -6.49 -18.65
N HIS A 250 32.38 -7.03 -19.73
CA HIS A 250 31.41 -6.28 -20.55
C HIS A 250 30.08 -6.00 -19.86
N ALA A 251 29.79 -6.63 -18.72
CA ALA A 251 28.59 -6.37 -17.93
C ALA A 251 28.78 -5.28 -16.86
N TYR A 252 30.01 -4.85 -16.59
CA TYR A 252 30.30 -3.94 -15.47
C TYR A 252 29.55 -2.61 -15.60
N ASP A 253 29.55 -1.97 -16.76
CA ASP A 253 28.87 -0.69 -16.97
C ASP A 253 27.36 -0.82 -16.82
N LEU A 254 26.78 -1.95 -17.27
CA LEU A 254 25.35 -2.22 -17.09
C LEU A 254 24.99 -2.40 -15.61
N VAL A 255 25.74 -3.24 -14.90
CA VAL A 255 25.55 -3.49 -13.46
C VAL A 255 25.70 -2.18 -12.68
N ALA A 256 26.79 -1.44 -12.94
CA ALA A 256 27.06 -0.17 -12.28
C ALA A 256 25.96 0.88 -12.54
N GLY A 257 25.48 0.99 -13.77
CA GLY A 257 24.38 1.88 -14.14
C GLY A 257 23.07 1.53 -13.43
N LEU A 258 22.73 0.24 -13.32
CA LEU A 258 21.56 -0.22 -12.58
C LEU A 258 21.68 0.07 -11.08
N VAL A 259 22.86 -0.16 -10.50
CA VAL A 259 23.12 0.18 -9.08
C VAL A 259 23.02 1.68 -8.86
N ALA A 260 23.67 2.49 -9.70
CA ALA A 260 23.61 3.95 -9.59
C ALA A 260 22.17 4.48 -9.68
N HIS A 261 21.34 3.89 -10.56
CA HIS A 261 19.90 4.23 -10.63
C HIS A 261 19.17 3.94 -9.32
N HIS A 262 19.42 2.79 -8.68
CA HIS A 262 18.78 2.46 -7.41
C HIS A 262 19.33 3.30 -6.24
N VAL A 263 20.62 3.65 -6.25
CA VAL A 263 21.21 4.61 -5.32
C VAL A 263 20.52 5.96 -5.45
N LEU A 264 20.39 6.46 -6.68
CA LEU A 264 19.67 7.71 -6.97
C LEU A 264 18.22 7.65 -6.45
N ALA A 265 17.53 6.53 -6.67
CA ALA A 265 16.15 6.34 -6.22
C ALA A 265 16.03 6.37 -4.68
N LEU A 266 16.91 5.66 -3.98
CA LEU A 266 16.92 5.57 -2.51
C LEU A 266 17.24 6.91 -1.85
N VAL A 267 18.27 7.60 -2.34
CA VAL A 267 18.74 8.87 -1.78
C VAL A 267 17.79 10.01 -2.10
N SER A 268 17.48 10.22 -3.38
CA SER A 268 16.63 11.35 -3.80
C SER A 268 15.16 11.18 -3.37
N ARG A 269 14.70 9.94 -3.18
CA ARG A 269 13.29 9.58 -2.96
C ARG A 269 12.34 10.12 -4.04
N SER A 270 12.86 10.42 -5.21
CA SER A 270 12.06 10.91 -6.35
C SER A 270 11.58 9.79 -7.26
N ILE A 271 12.25 8.64 -7.24
CA ILE A 271 12.02 7.52 -8.15
C ILE A 271 11.49 6.35 -7.35
N ARG A 272 10.44 5.69 -7.85
CA ARG A 272 9.95 4.45 -7.25
C ARG A 272 10.96 3.32 -7.43
N THR A 273 11.20 2.60 -6.36
CA THR A 273 12.03 1.40 -6.35
C THR A 273 11.33 0.28 -5.59
N TYR A 274 11.71 -0.97 -5.82
CA TYR A 274 11.26 -2.11 -5.02
C TYR A 274 12.03 -2.21 -3.69
N LEU A 275 13.21 -1.62 -3.65
CA LEU A 275 13.94 -1.45 -2.39
C LEU A 275 13.19 -0.44 -1.48
N PRO A 276 13.25 -0.61 -0.17
CA PRO A 276 14.04 -1.56 0.60
C PRO A 276 13.37 -2.91 0.90
N LEU A 277 12.13 -3.16 0.50
CA LEU A 277 11.33 -4.31 0.94
C LEU A 277 11.66 -5.61 0.19
N ASP A 278 11.93 -5.50 -1.11
CA ASP A 278 12.20 -6.64 -1.98
C ASP A 278 13.66 -6.61 -2.47
N ALA A 279 14.23 -7.77 -2.70
CA ALA A 279 15.40 -7.90 -3.57
C ALA A 279 14.93 -8.10 -5.02
N GLY A 280 15.62 -7.47 -5.97
CA GLY A 280 15.38 -7.64 -7.41
C GLY A 280 16.38 -8.61 -8.01
N ILE A 281 15.88 -9.64 -8.69
CA ILE A 281 16.70 -10.57 -9.48
C ILE A 281 16.54 -10.14 -10.95
N ILE A 282 17.60 -9.64 -11.53
CA ILE A 282 17.61 -9.05 -12.88
C ILE A 282 18.42 -9.95 -13.81
N ASP A 283 17.79 -10.42 -14.86
CA ASP A 283 18.48 -11.11 -15.97
C ASP A 283 19.25 -10.08 -16.79
N LEU A 284 20.58 -10.21 -16.88
CA LEU A 284 21.44 -9.23 -17.55
C LEU A 284 21.32 -9.24 -19.08
N THR A 285 20.72 -10.29 -19.65
CA THR A 285 20.51 -10.39 -21.11
C THR A 285 19.20 -9.72 -21.53
N THR A 286 18.13 -9.98 -20.78
CA THR A 286 16.77 -9.54 -21.15
C THR A 286 16.29 -8.34 -20.33
N LEU A 287 16.97 -8.01 -19.23
CA LEU A 287 16.59 -7.03 -18.21
C LEU A 287 15.25 -7.36 -17.51
N ALA A 288 14.76 -8.59 -17.68
CA ALA A 288 13.59 -9.05 -16.95
C ALA A 288 13.90 -9.09 -15.45
N THR A 289 13.03 -8.51 -14.65
CA THR A 289 13.20 -8.41 -13.20
C THR A 289 12.13 -9.23 -12.48
N ARG A 290 12.56 -10.07 -11.55
CA ARG A 290 11.71 -10.73 -10.57
C ARG A 290 11.99 -10.14 -9.19
N HIS A 291 10.98 -10.12 -8.33
CA HIS A 291 11.11 -9.59 -6.97
C HIS A 291 10.98 -10.72 -5.97
N ARG A 292 11.81 -10.66 -4.93
CA ARG A 292 11.76 -11.56 -3.78
C ARG A 292 11.65 -10.71 -2.51
N PRO A 293 10.57 -10.86 -1.72
CA PRO A 293 10.44 -10.15 -0.45
C PRO A 293 11.51 -10.63 0.54
N SER A 294 12.06 -9.68 1.29
CA SER A 294 12.95 -9.98 2.41
C SER A 294 12.10 -10.18 3.67
N ALA A 295 12.25 -11.32 4.33
CA ALA A 295 11.47 -11.65 5.53
C ALA A 295 12.37 -12.17 6.66
N THR A 296 12.03 -11.81 7.90
CA THR A 296 12.73 -12.30 9.09
C THR A 296 12.46 -13.80 9.29
N ARG A 297 13.50 -14.55 9.57
CA ARG A 297 13.39 -15.95 10.01
C ARG A 297 13.06 -15.98 11.50
N PRO A 298 12.02 -16.70 11.94
CA PRO A 298 11.72 -16.90 13.35
C PRO A 298 12.95 -17.44 14.09
N GLY A 299 13.20 -16.95 15.29
CA GLY A 299 14.38 -17.33 16.10
C GLY A 299 15.71 -16.73 15.63
N CYS A 300 15.75 -15.85 14.63
CA CYS A 300 16.99 -15.19 14.23
C CYS A 300 17.52 -14.29 15.36
N PRO A 301 18.77 -14.50 15.84
CA PRO A 301 19.31 -13.75 16.98
C PRO A 301 19.53 -12.26 16.68
N THR A 302 19.58 -11.88 15.40
CA THR A 302 19.85 -10.49 14.98
C THR A 302 18.57 -9.67 14.82
N CYS A 303 17.51 -10.20 14.20
CA CYS A 303 16.33 -9.40 13.81
C CYS A 303 14.99 -10.02 14.17
N SER A 304 14.93 -11.19 14.84
CA SER A 304 13.66 -11.79 15.30
C SER A 304 13.33 -11.33 16.70
N PHE A 305 12.03 -11.14 16.96
CA PHE A 305 11.47 -10.95 18.30
C PHE A 305 11.05 -12.26 18.97
N SER A 306 11.00 -13.38 18.22
CA SER A 306 10.69 -14.70 18.76
C SER A 306 11.96 -15.41 19.19
N GLU A 307 11.88 -16.10 20.34
CA GLU A 307 12.92 -16.97 20.84
C GLU A 307 12.84 -18.35 20.18
N GLY A 308 13.92 -19.13 20.28
CA GLY A 308 13.97 -20.51 19.79
C GLY A 308 14.98 -20.74 18.69
N THR A 309 14.92 -21.92 18.09
CA THR A 309 15.84 -22.30 17.01
C THR A 309 15.54 -21.49 15.75
N THR A 310 16.58 -20.92 15.16
CA THR A 310 16.44 -20.18 13.90
C THR A 310 16.00 -21.09 12.77
N ALA A 311 14.89 -20.75 12.12
CA ALA A 311 14.43 -21.43 10.92
C ALA A 311 15.45 -21.27 9.78
N SER A 312 15.60 -22.29 8.93
CA SER A 312 16.50 -22.25 7.77
C SER A 312 16.08 -21.22 6.73
N VAL A 313 14.76 -21.09 6.52
CA VAL A 313 14.12 -20.09 5.62
C VAL A 313 12.93 -19.46 6.31
N PRO A 314 12.48 -18.27 5.90
CA PRO A 314 11.25 -17.69 6.40
C PRO A 314 10.04 -18.58 6.04
N PRO A 315 9.09 -18.80 6.94
CA PRO A 315 7.85 -19.50 6.60
C PRO A 315 7.00 -18.66 5.62
N SER A 316 6.10 -19.33 4.90
CA SER A 316 5.24 -18.68 3.90
C SER A 316 4.43 -17.52 4.48
N SER A 317 3.99 -17.61 5.74
CA SER A 317 3.28 -16.54 6.44
C SER A 317 4.16 -15.30 6.63
N ALA A 318 5.40 -15.45 7.07
CA ALA A 318 6.34 -14.33 7.21
C ALA A 318 6.69 -13.70 5.86
N THR A 319 6.88 -14.52 4.83
CA THR A 319 7.11 -14.06 3.46
C THR A 319 5.91 -13.30 2.90
N TYR A 320 4.69 -13.80 3.15
CA TYR A 320 3.46 -13.10 2.77
C TYR A 320 3.35 -11.75 3.50
N GLU A 321 3.52 -11.70 4.82
CA GLU A 321 3.45 -10.47 5.61
C GLU A 321 4.49 -9.43 5.15
N ALA A 322 5.69 -9.86 4.83
CA ALA A 322 6.71 -8.97 4.26
C ALA A 322 6.30 -8.43 2.88
N ALA A 323 5.75 -9.29 2.01
CA ALA A 323 5.30 -8.90 0.67
C ALA A 323 4.12 -7.91 0.68
N VAL A 324 3.31 -7.91 1.75
CA VAL A 324 2.15 -7.03 1.92
C VAL A 324 2.33 -6.00 3.04
N ALA A 325 3.56 -5.80 3.52
CA ALA A 325 3.86 -4.81 4.56
C ALA A 325 3.41 -3.39 4.16
N LEU A 326 3.52 -3.07 2.88
CA LEU A 326 2.98 -1.84 2.29
C LEU A 326 1.87 -2.16 1.28
N PRO A 327 0.90 -1.25 1.10
CA PRO A 327 -0.08 -1.35 0.03
C PRO A 327 0.59 -1.47 -1.35
N PRO A 328 -0.09 -2.04 -2.36
CA PRO A 328 0.43 -2.06 -3.72
C PRO A 328 0.94 -0.70 -4.17
N ARG A 329 2.10 -0.65 -4.82
CA ARG A 329 2.81 0.61 -5.18
C ARG A 329 1.92 1.65 -5.85
N ARG A 330 0.92 1.22 -6.62
CA ARG A 330 -0.07 2.13 -7.23
C ARG A 330 -0.89 2.94 -6.23
N PHE A 331 -0.92 2.53 -4.94
CA PHE A 331 -1.61 3.24 -3.86
C PHE A 331 -0.66 4.00 -2.93
N LEU A 332 0.65 3.86 -3.10
CA LEU A 332 1.65 4.60 -2.32
C LEU A 332 1.78 6.07 -2.77
N ASP A 333 1.35 6.39 -4.00
CA ASP A 333 1.24 7.76 -4.47
C ASP A 333 0.17 8.48 -3.64
N PRO A 334 0.44 9.68 -3.07
CA PRO A 334 -0.58 10.50 -2.39
C PRO A 334 -1.84 10.73 -3.22
N LYS A 335 -1.73 10.62 -4.54
CA LYS A 335 -2.83 10.71 -5.50
C LYS A 335 -3.49 9.36 -5.78
N GLY A 336 -2.92 8.26 -5.28
CA GLY A 336 -3.43 6.91 -5.52
C GLY A 336 -4.82 6.67 -4.96
N HIS A 337 -5.20 7.38 -3.87
CA HIS A 337 -6.56 7.32 -3.33
C HIS A 337 -7.62 7.86 -4.31
N LEU A 338 -7.25 8.71 -5.26
CA LEU A 338 -8.14 9.15 -6.33
C LEU A 338 -8.62 7.98 -7.21
N ALA A 339 -7.89 6.86 -7.22
CA ALA A 339 -8.32 5.62 -7.87
C ALA A 339 -9.59 5.02 -7.23
N HIS A 340 -9.95 5.40 -6.01
CA HIS A 340 -11.22 5.01 -5.38
C HIS A 340 -12.45 5.49 -6.16
N PHE A 341 -12.33 6.58 -6.89
CA PHE A 341 -13.40 7.15 -7.69
C PHE A 341 -13.53 6.54 -9.09
N GLN A 342 -12.78 5.49 -9.41
CA GLN A 342 -12.97 4.73 -10.65
C GLN A 342 -14.30 3.98 -10.60
N SER A 343 -15.05 4.01 -11.70
CA SER A 343 -16.36 3.34 -11.80
C SER A 343 -16.29 1.83 -11.54
N SER A 344 -15.18 1.18 -11.91
CA SER A 344 -14.94 -0.23 -11.61
C SER A 344 -14.84 -0.51 -10.12
N ASN A 345 -14.20 0.38 -9.35
CA ASN A 345 -14.09 0.25 -7.90
C ASN A 345 -15.40 0.55 -7.18
N ILE A 346 -16.17 1.53 -7.70
CA ILE A 346 -17.51 1.83 -7.16
C ILE A 346 -18.45 0.65 -7.37
N LYS A 347 -18.39 -0.03 -8.51
CA LYS A 347 -19.22 -1.22 -8.78
C LYS A 347 -19.01 -2.33 -7.76
N LEU A 348 -17.79 -2.52 -7.23
CA LEU A 348 -17.51 -3.53 -6.21
C LEU A 348 -18.34 -3.35 -4.94
N GLN A 349 -18.75 -2.11 -4.59
CA GLN A 349 -19.61 -1.84 -3.44
C GLN A 349 -21.01 -2.46 -3.60
N PHE A 350 -21.46 -2.63 -4.85
CA PHE A 350 -22.77 -3.17 -5.21
C PHE A 350 -22.76 -4.66 -5.55
N GLU A 351 -21.64 -5.33 -5.42
CA GLU A 351 -21.53 -6.79 -5.56
C GLU A 351 -21.88 -7.45 -4.22
N PHE A 352 -23.15 -7.84 -4.08
CA PHE A 352 -23.65 -8.54 -2.89
C PHE A 352 -23.63 -10.04 -3.09
N ARG A 353 -23.36 -10.77 -2.01
CA ARG A 353 -23.52 -12.24 -1.99
C ARG A 353 -25.00 -12.59 -2.07
N SER A 354 -25.31 -13.67 -2.77
CA SER A 354 -26.66 -14.17 -2.88
C SER A 354 -26.69 -15.70 -2.84
N TRP A 355 -27.74 -16.22 -2.25
CA TRP A 355 -28.02 -17.65 -2.14
C TRP A 355 -29.44 -17.90 -2.68
N PRO A 356 -29.64 -17.85 -4.01
CA PRO A 356 -30.98 -17.84 -4.62
C PRO A 356 -31.77 -19.14 -4.39
N SER A 357 -31.06 -20.27 -4.19
CA SER A 357 -31.69 -21.58 -3.95
C SER A 357 -31.95 -21.89 -2.48
N CYS A 358 -31.51 -21.02 -1.55
CA CYS A 358 -31.66 -21.25 -0.12
C CYS A 358 -32.95 -20.62 0.40
N PRO A 359 -33.67 -21.28 1.32
CA PRO A 359 -34.82 -20.68 2.01
C PRO A 359 -34.44 -19.39 2.71
N ARG A 360 -35.35 -18.41 2.69
CA ARG A 360 -35.16 -17.15 3.39
C ARG A 360 -35.77 -17.19 4.79
N VAL A 361 -35.02 -16.73 5.75
CA VAL A 361 -35.50 -16.47 7.12
C VAL A 361 -35.41 -14.96 7.37
N ALA A 362 -36.58 -14.32 7.51
CA ALA A 362 -36.64 -12.88 7.77
C ALA A 362 -36.11 -12.56 9.15
N LEU A 363 -35.25 -11.55 9.27
CA LEU A 363 -34.88 -10.97 10.57
C LEU A 363 -35.85 -9.82 10.92
N PRO A 364 -36.12 -9.56 12.20
CA PRO A 364 -36.80 -8.33 12.61
C PRO A 364 -35.95 -7.11 12.24
N GLU A 365 -36.60 -5.95 12.09
CA GLU A 365 -35.89 -4.70 11.91
C GLU A 365 -34.92 -4.44 13.07
N ALA A 366 -33.70 -4.00 12.76
CA ALA A 366 -32.69 -3.74 13.77
C ALA A 366 -33.00 -2.45 14.53
N ASP A 367 -33.45 -2.59 15.76
CA ASP A 367 -33.75 -1.46 16.64
C ASP A 367 -32.47 -0.84 17.20
N VAL A 368 -31.91 0.11 16.45
CA VAL A 368 -30.69 0.83 16.81
C VAL A 368 -30.87 1.69 18.08
N SER A 369 -32.12 2.04 18.44
CA SER A 369 -32.40 2.83 19.65
C SER A 369 -32.02 2.10 20.93
N ARG A 370 -31.97 0.77 20.91
CA ARG A 370 -31.50 -0.08 22.01
C ARG A 370 -30.02 0.11 22.36
N LEU A 371 -29.24 0.70 21.45
CA LEU A 371 -27.84 1.05 21.69
C LEU A 371 -27.67 2.50 22.18
N ALA A 372 -28.76 3.22 22.43
CA ALA A 372 -28.74 4.54 23.00
C ALA A 372 -28.76 4.46 24.52
N GLY A 373 -27.97 5.28 25.20
CA GLY A 373 -27.94 5.33 26.67
C GLY A 373 -26.88 4.42 27.29
N ALA A 374 -27.10 4.05 28.55
CA ALA A 374 -26.21 3.16 29.29
C ALA A 374 -26.42 1.68 28.87
N PRO A 375 -25.35 0.85 28.93
CA PRO A 375 -25.50 -0.59 28.75
C PRO A 375 -26.54 -1.21 29.70
N ALA A 376 -27.12 -2.33 29.27
CA ALA A 376 -28.07 -3.07 30.12
C ALA A 376 -27.39 -3.56 31.42
N GLU A 377 -28.06 -3.40 32.55
CA GLU A 377 -27.52 -3.81 33.86
C GLU A 377 -27.71 -5.32 34.09
N ASP A 378 -28.87 -5.84 33.69
CA ASP A 378 -29.19 -7.26 33.84
C ASP A 378 -28.70 -8.06 32.65
N ARG A 379 -28.22 -9.29 32.92
CA ARG A 379 -27.87 -10.25 31.89
C ARG A 379 -29.11 -10.61 31.08
N ALA A 380 -29.04 -10.49 29.78
CA ALA A 380 -30.12 -10.84 28.85
C ALA A 380 -29.91 -12.24 28.27
N ASP A 381 -31.02 -12.97 28.09
CA ASP A 381 -31.00 -14.16 27.24
C ASP A 381 -30.99 -13.70 25.78
N LEU A 382 -30.16 -14.36 24.96
CA LEU A 382 -30.05 -14.07 23.55
C LEU A 382 -31.37 -14.35 22.82
N GLY A 383 -31.88 -13.35 22.14
CA GLY A 383 -33.08 -13.47 21.33
C GLY A 383 -32.87 -13.10 19.87
N ARG A 384 -33.83 -13.44 19.03
CA ARG A 384 -33.81 -13.13 17.59
C ARG A 384 -33.65 -11.62 17.28
N PRO A 385 -34.23 -10.67 18.05
CA PRO A 385 -33.97 -9.23 17.88
C PRO A 385 -32.52 -8.84 18.15
N ASP A 386 -31.82 -9.54 19.05
CA ASP A 386 -30.42 -9.28 19.37
C ASP A 386 -29.52 -9.74 18.24
N VAL A 387 -29.81 -10.91 17.67
CA VAL A 387 -29.12 -11.42 16.45
C VAL A 387 -29.30 -10.46 15.30
N ALA A 388 -30.51 -9.94 15.08
CA ALA A 388 -30.80 -8.97 14.03
C ALA A 388 -29.99 -7.68 14.22
N LEU A 389 -29.98 -7.12 15.43
CA LEU A 389 -29.24 -5.89 15.75
C LEU A 389 -27.73 -6.10 15.61
N LEU A 390 -27.19 -7.22 16.11
CA LEU A 390 -25.79 -7.57 16.02
C LEU A 390 -25.33 -7.66 14.55
N LEU A 391 -26.05 -8.41 13.73
CA LEU A 391 -25.72 -8.59 12.31
C LEU A 391 -25.84 -7.28 11.52
N ALA A 392 -26.88 -6.49 11.76
CA ALA A 392 -27.07 -5.21 11.11
C ALA A 392 -25.92 -4.24 11.40
N MET A 393 -25.57 -4.09 12.69
CA MET A 393 -24.53 -3.14 13.11
C MET A 393 -23.13 -3.55 12.69
N ALA A 394 -22.82 -4.85 12.75
CA ALA A 394 -21.47 -5.34 12.46
C ALA A 394 -21.21 -5.56 10.95
N PHE A 395 -22.22 -6.01 10.19
CA PHE A 395 -22.04 -6.44 8.79
C PHE A 395 -23.10 -5.86 7.83
N GLY A 396 -24.09 -5.12 8.35
CA GLY A 396 -25.21 -4.61 7.56
C GLY A 396 -24.93 -3.32 6.81
N ILE A 397 -25.85 -3.00 5.94
CA ILE A 397 -25.90 -1.74 5.20
C ILE A 397 -26.74 -0.74 6.02
N ARG A 398 -26.19 0.46 6.23
CA ARG A 398 -26.89 1.58 6.87
C ARG A 398 -27.80 2.31 5.88
N GLU A 399 -27.25 2.60 4.68
CA GLU A 399 -27.94 3.32 3.64
C GLU A 399 -27.42 2.93 2.27
N ARG A 400 -28.28 2.92 1.28
CA ARG A 400 -27.92 2.65 -0.10
C ARG A 400 -28.61 3.64 -1.04
N THR A 401 -27.81 4.20 -1.95
CA THR A 401 -28.28 5.02 -3.08
C THR A 401 -27.79 4.39 -4.39
N ASP A 402 -28.17 4.93 -5.53
CA ASP A 402 -27.70 4.47 -6.84
C ASP A 402 -26.19 4.70 -7.06
N GLY A 403 -25.57 5.55 -6.28
CA GLY A 403 -24.15 5.94 -6.42
C GLY A 403 -23.21 5.40 -5.36
N TRP A 404 -23.71 4.91 -4.23
CA TRP A 404 -22.88 4.47 -3.11
C TRP A 404 -23.64 3.62 -2.09
N VAL A 405 -22.85 2.83 -1.32
CA VAL A 405 -23.36 2.03 -0.21
C VAL A 405 -22.69 2.52 1.06
N GLN A 406 -23.48 2.85 2.08
CA GLN A 406 -22.99 3.16 3.42
C GLN A 406 -23.22 1.97 4.34
N ARG A 407 -22.12 1.50 4.96
CA ARG A 407 -22.16 0.47 6.00
C ARG A 407 -22.06 1.10 7.38
N TRP A 408 -22.48 0.38 8.40
CA TRP A 408 -22.28 0.79 9.80
C TRP A 408 -20.81 0.74 10.18
N THR A 409 -20.07 -0.22 9.65
CA THR A 409 -18.64 -0.44 9.88
C THR A 409 -17.78 0.06 8.73
N ALA A 410 -16.57 0.49 9.03
CA ALA A 410 -15.58 0.81 8.01
C ALA A 410 -15.14 -0.46 7.26
N ALA A 411 -14.87 -0.33 5.96
CA ALA A 411 -14.33 -1.40 5.14
C ALA A 411 -13.32 -0.86 4.13
N GLY A 412 -12.30 -1.66 3.80
CA GLY A 412 -11.28 -1.33 2.83
C GLY A 412 -11.86 -0.90 1.48
N GLY A 413 -11.68 0.39 1.12
CA GLY A 413 -12.26 0.98 -0.08
C GLY A 413 -13.80 0.97 -0.14
N ASN A 414 -14.45 0.81 0.99
CA ASN A 414 -15.90 0.65 1.15
C ASN A 414 -16.48 -0.54 0.36
N ILE A 415 -15.65 -1.55 0.09
CA ILE A 415 -16.04 -2.72 -0.72
C ILE A 415 -16.97 -3.65 0.06
N GLY A 416 -16.76 -3.80 1.37
CA GLY A 416 -17.48 -4.76 2.21
C GLY A 416 -17.09 -6.19 1.85
N SER A 417 -15.90 -6.60 2.29
CA SER A 417 -15.34 -7.92 2.02
C SER A 417 -15.67 -8.95 3.11
N ALA A 418 -16.07 -8.51 4.30
CA ALA A 418 -16.49 -9.39 5.37
C ALA A 418 -17.92 -9.88 5.13
N THR A 419 -18.14 -11.18 5.29
CA THR A 419 -19.46 -11.84 5.25
C THR A 419 -19.68 -12.53 6.59
N ALA A 420 -20.88 -12.41 7.15
CA ALA A 420 -21.27 -13.09 8.39
C ALA A 420 -22.09 -14.34 8.09
N TYR A 421 -21.78 -15.39 8.82
CA TYR A 421 -22.56 -16.61 8.89
C TYR A 421 -22.96 -16.86 10.35
N VAL A 422 -24.08 -17.49 10.53
CA VAL A 422 -24.64 -17.81 11.85
C VAL A 422 -24.94 -19.29 11.92
N VAL A 423 -24.49 -19.93 12.96
CA VAL A 423 -24.94 -21.28 13.32
C VAL A 423 -25.83 -21.15 14.56
N SER A 424 -27.09 -21.55 14.43
CA SER A 424 -28.02 -21.62 15.55
C SER A 424 -28.06 -23.02 16.11
N ARG A 425 -27.99 -23.10 17.44
CA ARG A 425 -28.10 -24.33 18.23
C ARG A 425 -29.32 -24.31 19.15
N ASP A 426 -30.09 -23.20 19.13
CA ASP A 426 -31.26 -22.99 19.98
C ASP A 426 -32.46 -22.52 19.15
N GLU A 427 -33.51 -23.33 19.12
CA GLU A 427 -34.78 -23.03 18.45
C GLU A 427 -35.47 -21.74 18.95
N ALA A 428 -35.19 -21.33 20.21
CA ALA A 428 -35.76 -20.10 20.78
C ALA A 428 -35.13 -18.84 20.12
N VAL A 429 -33.88 -18.94 19.65
CA VAL A 429 -33.16 -17.86 18.98
C VAL A 429 -33.47 -17.87 17.49
N LEU A 430 -33.17 -18.98 16.83
CA LEU A 430 -33.43 -19.26 15.42
C LEU A 430 -33.57 -20.79 15.26
N PRO A 431 -34.30 -21.28 14.25
CA PRO A 431 -34.32 -22.70 13.97
C PRO A 431 -32.90 -23.26 13.89
N VAL A 432 -32.68 -24.46 14.43
CA VAL A 432 -31.36 -25.10 14.38
C VAL A 432 -30.84 -25.23 12.96
N GLY A 433 -29.57 -24.87 12.72
CA GLY A 433 -28.95 -24.93 11.41
C GLY A 433 -27.94 -23.82 11.12
N GLY A 434 -27.41 -23.84 9.90
CA GLY A 434 -26.44 -22.87 9.40
C GLY A 434 -27.05 -21.85 8.44
N TYR A 435 -26.65 -20.60 8.59
CA TYR A 435 -27.23 -19.48 7.87
C TYR A 435 -26.14 -18.54 7.34
N ALA A 436 -26.38 -17.96 6.16
CA ALA A 436 -25.60 -16.82 5.66
C ALA A 436 -26.39 -15.53 5.83
N TYR A 437 -25.77 -14.48 6.36
CA TYR A 437 -26.38 -13.16 6.47
C TYR A 437 -26.35 -12.44 5.12
N ARG A 438 -27.50 -11.94 4.72
CA ARG A 438 -27.72 -11.16 3.51
C ARG A 438 -27.80 -9.69 3.88
N ASP A 439 -26.71 -8.96 3.68
CA ASP A 439 -26.60 -7.54 4.01
C ASP A 439 -27.53 -6.65 3.17
N LEU A 440 -27.88 -7.10 1.96
CA LEU A 440 -28.72 -6.33 1.02
C LEU A 440 -30.16 -6.12 1.51
N ASP A 441 -30.74 -7.12 2.15
CA ASP A 441 -32.16 -7.13 2.54
C ASP A 441 -32.38 -7.54 4.01
N HIS A 442 -31.32 -7.51 4.82
CA HIS A 442 -31.34 -7.82 6.25
C HIS A 442 -32.09 -9.12 6.56
N SER A 443 -31.70 -10.18 5.92
CA SER A 443 -32.30 -11.51 6.08
C SER A 443 -31.23 -12.59 6.18
N LEU A 444 -31.62 -13.81 6.50
CA LEU A 444 -30.75 -14.99 6.51
C LEU A 444 -31.13 -15.91 5.35
N ALA A 445 -30.12 -16.50 4.72
CA ALA A 445 -30.28 -17.63 3.81
C ALA A 445 -29.94 -18.90 4.57
N GLN A 446 -30.87 -19.85 4.71
CA GLN A 446 -30.67 -21.11 5.38
C GLN A 446 -29.85 -22.05 4.49
N LEU A 447 -28.64 -22.38 4.89
CA LEU A 447 -27.68 -23.20 4.15
C LEU A 447 -27.89 -24.69 4.45
N THR A 448 -28.09 -25.01 5.73
CA THR A 448 -28.33 -26.36 6.23
C THR A 448 -29.27 -26.34 7.45
N THR A 449 -29.94 -27.46 7.68
CA THR A 449 -30.73 -27.74 8.88
C THR A 449 -30.03 -28.71 9.81
N ASP A 450 -28.80 -29.11 9.49
CA ASP A 450 -28.01 -29.99 10.32
C ASP A 450 -27.58 -29.27 11.61
N GLU A 451 -27.52 -30.03 12.69
CA GLU A 451 -27.02 -29.53 13.95
C GLU A 451 -25.50 -29.53 13.99
N LEU A 452 -24.88 -28.41 14.44
CA LEU A 452 -23.47 -28.34 14.77
C LEU A 452 -23.32 -28.27 16.29
N PRO A 453 -22.77 -29.29 16.99
CA PRO A 453 -22.65 -29.31 18.45
C PRO A 453 -21.87 -28.11 18.99
N GLY A 454 -22.20 -27.71 20.23
CA GLY A 454 -21.51 -26.66 20.98
C GLY A 454 -22.33 -26.17 22.15
N ASP A 455 -21.69 -25.44 23.06
CA ASP A 455 -22.27 -25.09 24.37
C ASP A 455 -23.11 -23.81 24.36
N ARG A 456 -22.92 -22.93 23.38
CA ARG A 456 -23.65 -21.67 23.30
C ARG A 456 -24.71 -21.69 22.20
N PRO A 457 -25.82 -20.94 22.38
CA PRO A 457 -26.96 -20.98 21.46
C PRO A 457 -26.63 -20.49 20.03
N LEU A 458 -25.60 -19.60 19.89
CA LEU A 458 -25.25 -19.03 18.60
C LEU A 458 -23.74 -19.03 18.37
N LEU A 459 -23.32 -19.40 17.15
CA LEU A 459 -21.97 -19.21 16.65
C LEU A 459 -22.01 -18.22 15.49
N LEU A 460 -21.27 -17.12 15.61
CA LEU A 460 -21.02 -16.15 14.54
C LEU A 460 -19.69 -16.50 13.88
N VAL A 461 -19.73 -16.82 12.58
CA VAL A 461 -18.55 -17.07 11.74
C VAL A 461 -18.39 -15.94 10.75
N VAL A 462 -17.26 -15.27 10.81
CA VAL A 462 -16.92 -14.15 9.91
C VAL A 462 -15.92 -14.63 8.88
N THR A 463 -16.23 -14.41 7.62
CA THR A 463 -15.40 -14.82 6.49
C THR A 463 -14.91 -13.61 5.69
N SER A 464 -13.90 -13.85 4.83
CA SER A 464 -13.31 -12.85 3.96
C SER A 464 -13.60 -13.19 2.49
N ASN A 465 -14.37 -12.35 1.79
CA ASN A 465 -14.59 -12.51 0.34
C ASN A 465 -13.35 -12.03 -0.44
N LEU A 466 -12.38 -12.92 -0.61
CA LEU A 466 -11.08 -12.61 -1.24
C LEU A 466 -11.24 -12.22 -2.70
N LYS A 467 -12.11 -12.88 -3.46
CA LYS A 467 -12.34 -12.59 -4.87
C LYS A 467 -12.76 -11.14 -5.10
N LYS A 468 -13.68 -10.66 -4.28
CA LYS A 468 -14.20 -9.31 -4.34
C LYS A 468 -13.13 -8.26 -4.04
N ILE A 469 -12.39 -8.41 -2.93
CA ILE A 469 -11.40 -7.42 -2.52
C ILE A 469 -10.11 -7.49 -3.32
N ALA A 470 -9.71 -8.69 -3.76
CA ALA A 470 -8.51 -8.87 -4.59
C ALA A 470 -8.66 -8.27 -5.99
N ALA A 471 -9.88 -8.14 -6.51
CA ALA A 471 -10.14 -7.44 -7.78
C ALA A 471 -9.58 -6.00 -7.77
N LYS A 472 -9.53 -5.34 -6.61
CA LYS A 472 -8.93 -4.02 -6.44
C LYS A 472 -7.51 -4.07 -5.90
N TYR A 473 -7.26 -4.87 -4.87
CA TYR A 473 -6.04 -4.80 -4.06
C TYR A 473 -5.04 -5.93 -4.33
N GLY A 474 -5.37 -6.88 -5.22
CA GLY A 474 -4.50 -8.04 -5.49
C GLY A 474 -4.22 -8.84 -4.22
N THR A 475 -3.00 -9.31 -4.04
CA THR A 475 -2.55 -10.09 -2.87
C THR A 475 -2.70 -9.34 -1.53
N PHE A 476 -2.61 -8.01 -1.54
CA PHE A 476 -2.85 -7.19 -0.34
C PHE A 476 -4.31 -7.30 0.15
N GLY A 477 -5.21 -7.78 -0.69
CA GLY A 477 -6.64 -7.96 -0.38
C GLY A 477 -6.88 -8.86 0.83
N LEU A 478 -6.11 -9.95 1.02
CA LEU A 478 -6.26 -10.81 2.20
C LEU A 478 -6.03 -10.02 3.50
N ARG A 479 -4.95 -9.25 3.59
CA ARG A 479 -4.67 -8.42 4.77
C ARG A 479 -5.80 -7.43 5.06
N LEU A 480 -6.30 -6.77 4.01
CA LEU A 480 -7.43 -5.83 4.16
C LEU A 480 -8.71 -6.52 4.59
N SER A 481 -9.03 -7.70 4.04
CA SER A 481 -10.25 -8.41 4.40
C SER A 481 -10.22 -8.91 5.85
N LEU A 482 -9.06 -9.32 6.34
CA LEU A 482 -8.88 -9.64 7.77
C LEU A 482 -9.07 -8.40 8.67
N CYS A 483 -8.62 -7.22 8.22
CA CYS A 483 -8.90 -5.97 8.92
C CYS A 483 -10.41 -5.65 8.91
N ASP A 484 -11.09 -5.81 7.76
CA ASP A 484 -12.54 -5.61 7.64
C ASP A 484 -13.31 -6.55 8.58
N ALA A 485 -12.92 -7.83 8.63
CA ALA A 485 -13.49 -8.83 9.53
C ALA A 485 -13.28 -8.43 11.01
N GLY A 486 -12.07 -7.96 11.36
CA GLY A 486 -11.75 -7.47 12.69
C GLY A 486 -12.57 -6.26 13.13
N VAL A 487 -12.86 -5.34 12.19
CA VAL A 487 -13.77 -4.19 12.47
C VAL A 487 -15.19 -4.67 12.72
N GLY A 488 -15.70 -5.61 11.88
CA GLY A 488 -17.01 -6.22 12.09
C GLY A 488 -17.10 -6.93 13.44
N LEU A 489 -16.11 -7.77 13.76
CA LEU A 489 -16.03 -8.49 15.03
C LEU A 489 -15.96 -7.55 16.25
N SER A 490 -15.17 -6.46 16.14
CA SER A 490 -15.09 -5.45 17.20
C SER A 490 -16.44 -4.75 17.43
N THR A 491 -17.18 -4.51 16.36
CA THR A 491 -18.54 -3.95 16.45
C THR A 491 -19.51 -4.96 17.06
N ALA A 492 -19.45 -6.24 16.65
CA ALA A 492 -20.25 -7.32 17.23
C ALA A 492 -20.04 -7.40 18.75
N ARG A 493 -18.78 -7.39 19.21
CA ARG A 493 -18.43 -7.36 20.64
C ARG A 493 -19.05 -6.16 21.37
N ARG A 494 -18.97 -4.97 20.77
CA ARG A 494 -19.54 -3.77 21.38
C ARG A 494 -21.06 -3.84 21.50
N VAL A 495 -21.73 -4.44 20.54
CA VAL A 495 -23.18 -4.67 20.60
C VAL A 495 -23.50 -5.66 21.71
N THR A 496 -22.79 -6.79 21.79
CA THR A 496 -22.99 -7.78 22.85
C THR A 496 -22.68 -7.23 24.26
N ASP A 497 -21.58 -6.45 24.41
CA ASP A 497 -21.25 -5.75 25.64
C ASP A 497 -22.40 -4.81 26.09
N HIS A 498 -22.96 -4.03 25.14
CA HIS A 498 -24.02 -3.07 25.42
C HIS A 498 -25.35 -3.74 25.83
N LEU A 499 -25.64 -4.87 25.17
CA LEU A 499 -26.85 -5.68 25.49
C LEU A 499 -26.68 -6.59 26.70
N ASN A 500 -25.51 -6.59 27.33
CA ASN A 500 -25.11 -7.48 28.44
C ASN A 500 -25.33 -8.97 28.11
N LEU A 501 -25.02 -9.34 26.86
CA LEU A 501 -25.00 -10.73 26.40
C LEU A 501 -23.63 -11.36 26.67
N ASP A 502 -23.63 -12.64 26.99
CA ASP A 502 -22.37 -13.36 27.14
C ASP A 502 -21.78 -13.70 25.79
N TYR A 503 -20.45 -13.68 25.67
CA TYR A 503 -19.76 -14.09 24.45
C TYR A 503 -18.34 -14.58 24.72
N SER A 504 -17.82 -15.36 23.79
CA SER A 504 -16.41 -15.74 23.76
C SER A 504 -15.84 -15.69 22.34
N LEU A 505 -14.60 -15.23 22.20
CA LEU A 505 -13.88 -15.36 20.94
C LEU A 505 -13.25 -16.76 20.88
N VAL A 506 -13.56 -17.48 19.83
CA VAL A 506 -12.94 -18.78 19.56
C VAL A 506 -11.58 -18.52 18.91
N THR A 507 -10.51 -19.00 19.55
CA THR A 507 -9.13 -18.82 19.08
C THR A 507 -8.59 -20.02 18.30
N ASP A 508 -9.27 -21.14 18.39
CA ASP A 508 -8.93 -22.39 17.70
C ASP A 508 -10.21 -23.05 17.20
N TRP A 509 -10.34 -23.21 15.91
CA TRP A 509 -11.50 -23.84 15.26
C TRP A 509 -11.05 -24.77 14.13
N ASP A 510 -11.88 -25.74 13.81
CA ASP A 510 -11.69 -26.63 12.66
C ASP A 510 -12.17 -25.93 11.38
N ASP A 511 -11.22 -25.39 10.58
CA ASP A 511 -11.49 -24.72 9.31
C ASP A 511 -12.22 -25.64 8.31
N HIS A 512 -11.87 -26.94 8.30
CA HIS A 512 -12.46 -27.89 7.37
C HIS A 512 -13.92 -28.15 7.74
N LEU A 513 -14.18 -28.47 9.01
CA LEU A 513 -15.51 -28.75 9.51
C LEU A 513 -16.47 -27.56 9.28
N LEU A 514 -16.05 -26.35 9.66
CA LEU A 514 -16.89 -25.15 9.49
C LEU A 514 -17.10 -24.80 8.03
N SER A 515 -16.07 -24.95 7.19
CA SER A 515 -16.16 -24.66 5.76
C SER A 515 -17.10 -25.65 5.07
N GLU A 516 -17.01 -26.94 5.37
CA GLU A 516 -17.92 -27.97 4.84
C GLU A 516 -19.36 -27.71 5.29
N TYR A 517 -19.57 -27.47 6.58
CA TYR A 517 -20.88 -27.22 7.17
C TYR A 517 -21.59 -25.99 6.55
N LEU A 518 -20.86 -24.92 6.29
CA LEU A 518 -21.39 -23.66 5.71
C LEU A 518 -21.30 -23.62 4.18
N GLY A 519 -20.76 -24.65 3.52
CA GLY A 519 -20.57 -24.68 2.09
C GLY A 519 -19.59 -23.63 1.56
N LEU A 520 -18.52 -23.36 2.30
CA LEU A 520 -17.50 -22.38 1.95
C LEU A 520 -16.39 -22.98 1.08
N SER A 521 -15.79 -22.14 0.24
CA SER A 521 -14.53 -22.42 -0.45
C SER A 521 -13.39 -21.66 0.26
N PRO A 522 -12.55 -22.32 1.08
CA PRO A 522 -11.51 -21.63 1.84
C PRO A 522 -10.52 -20.82 0.98
N ALA A 523 -10.31 -21.20 -0.27
CA ALA A 523 -9.46 -20.48 -1.21
C ALA A 523 -10.07 -19.13 -1.68
N GLU A 524 -11.40 -19.02 -1.72
CA GLU A 524 -12.11 -17.81 -2.14
C GLU A 524 -12.69 -17.03 -0.95
N GLU A 525 -13.04 -17.76 0.12
CA GLU A 525 -13.73 -17.22 1.29
C GLU A 525 -13.25 -17.90 2.58
N PRO A 526 -12.00 -17.65 3.02
CA PRO A 526 -11.48 -18.19 4.27
C PRO A 526 -12.21 -17.62 5.48
N ILE A 527 -12.31 -18.43 6.54
CA ILE A 527 -12.79 -18.00 7.85
C ILE A 527 -11.76 -17.06 8.46
N ALA A 528 -12.20 -15.89 8.90
CA ALA A 528 -11.35 -14.84 9.47
C ALA A 528 -11.49 -14.72 10.98
N ALA A 529 -12.67 -15.03 11.53
CA ALA A 529 -12.94 -15.00 12.97
C ALA A 529 -14.17 -15.83 13.32
N VAL A 530 -14.20 -16.31 14.56
CA VAL A 530 -15.32 -17.07 15.13
C VAL A 530 -15.64 -16.52 16.52
N MET A 531 -16.91 -16.30 16.82
CA MET A 531 -17.40 -15.78 18.10
C MET A 531 -18.64 -16.56 18.52
N GLU A 532 -18.64 -17.07 19.73
CA GLU A 532 -19.83 -17.65 20.36
C GLU A 532 -20.57 -16.56 21.10
N VAL A 533 -21.91 -16.60 21.06
CA VAL A 533 -22.81 -15.63 21.71
C VAL A 533 -23.93 -16.40 22.44
N GLY A 534 -24.26 -15.93 23.66
CA GLY A 534 -25.32 -16.56 24.44
C GLY A 534 -25.59 -15.96 25.80
#